data_1cd9e8147cecea24673c1354a26b4c0c
#
_entry.id   1cd9e8147cecea24673c1354a26b4c0c
#
_cell.length_a   1.000
_cell.length_b   1.000
_cell.length_c   1.000
_cell.angle_alpha   90.00
_cell.angle_beta   90.00
_cell.angle_gamma   90.00
#
_symmetry.space_group_name_H-M   'P 1'
#
loop_
_entity.id
_entity.type
_entity.pdbx_description
1 polymer ?
#
loop_
_entity_poly.entity_id
_entity_poly.type
_entity_poly.pdbx_seq_one_letter_code
_entity_poly.pdbx_strand_id
1 'polypeptide(L)'
;ALAGPAKVLAAEADRAAHLACQAAARGAGKPVHSLHRDLFRDPLTADEISRFDCVLLDPPRAGARNQANMIAQSSVARVVYISCNPQSWARDARRLADGGFRLAELRPVGQFRWSTHVELASLFVRD
;
A
#
# COMPACT_ATOMS: atom_id res chain seq x y z
N ALA A 1 -5.89 14.68 -0.19
CA ALA A 1 -5.61 14.53 -1.61
C ALA A 1 -6.00 13.16 -2.15
N LEU A 2 -5.59 12.05 -1.48
CA LEU A 2 -5.92 10.68 -1.91
C LEU A 2 -7.42 10.38 -1.88
N ALA A 3 -8.16 11.04 -1.00
CA ALA A 3 -9.58 10.80 -0.82
C ALA A 3 -10.47 11.81 -1.53
N GLY A 4 -9.98 12.52 -2.57
CA GLY A 4 -10.77 13.48 -3.33
C GLY A 4 -12.09 12.89 -3.80
N PRO A 5 -12.26 12.51 -5.08
CA PRO A 5 -13.47 11.83 -5.55
C PRO A 5 -13.48 10.33 -5.25
N ALA A 6 -12.37 9.74 -4.83
CA ALA A 6 -12.25 8.31 -4.60
C ALA A 6 -12.71 7.93 -3.19
N LYS A 7 -13.28 6.73 -3.06
CA LYS A 7 -13.54 6.12 -1.75
C LYS A 7 -12.28 5.38 -1.31
N VAL A 8 -11.86 5.59 -0.06
CA VAL A 8 -10.61 5.03 0.48
C VAL A 8 -10.89 4.15 1.68
N LEU A 9 -10.31 2.95 1.68
CA LEU A 9 -10.18 2.12 2.87
C LEU A 9 -8.75 2.24 3.36
N ALA A 10 -8.56 2.76 4.58
CA ALA A 10 -7.25 2.91 5.19
C ALA A 10 -7.09 1.85 6.30
N ALA A 11 -6.20 0.89 6.08
CA ALA A 11 -5.92 -0.15 7.06
C ALA A 11 -4.68 0.21 7.87
N GLU A 12 -4.78 0.11 9.19
CA GLU A 12 -3.73 0.52 10.12
C GLU A 12 -3.72 -0.41 11.33
N ALA A 13 -2.55 -0.90 11.69
CA ALA A 13 -2.36 -1.77 12.86
C ALA A 13 -2.25 -0.97 14.16
N ASP A 14 -1.66 0.20 14.12
CA ASP A 14 -1.53 1.06 15.30
C ASP A 14 -2.88 1.67 15.65
N ARG A 15 -3.34 1.38 16.87
CA ARG A 15 -4.65 1.87 17.33
C ARG A 15 -4.74 3.38 17.36
N ALA A 16 -3.70 4.06 17.82
CA ALA A 16 -3.69 5.52 17.90
C ALA A 16 -3.74 6.15 16.51
N ALA A 17 -2.96 5.61 15.56
CA ALA A 17 -2.97 6.07 14.17
C ALA A 17 -4.32 5.80 13.51
N HIS A 18 -4.93 4.64 13.79
CA HIS A 18 -6.27 4.30 13.29
C HIS A 18 -7.32 5.29 13.79
N LEU A 19 -7.33 5.58 15.11
CA LEU A 19 -8.27 6.52 15.69
C LEU A 19 -8.07 7.94 15.16
N ALA A 20 -6.82 8.36 14.98
CA ALA A 20 -6.49 9.66 14.41
C ALA A 20 -6.97 9.78 12.95
N CYS A 21 -6.75 8.75 12.15
CA CYS A 21 -7.24 8.69 10.77
C CYS A 21 -8.77 8.77 10.71
N GLN A 22 -9.45 8.03 11.56
CA GLN A 22 -10.90 8.02 11.65
C GLN A 22 -11.46 9.40 12.02
N ALA A 23 -10.86 10.05 13.02
CA ALA A 23 -11.26 11.39 13.46
C ALA A 23 -11.01 12.43 12.35
N ALA A 24 -9.85 12.36 11.69
CA ALA A 24 -9.51 13.27 10.61
C ALA A 24 -10.47 13.12 9.42
N ALA A 25 -10.83 11.90 9.07
CA ALA A 25 -11.77 11.62 7.98
C ALA A 25 -13.15 12.20 8.27
N ARG A 26 -13.64 12.03 9.51
CA ARG A 26 -14.92 12.59 9.94
C ARG A 26 -14.90 14.12 9.92
N GLY A 27 -13.84 14.72 10.46
CA GLY A 27 -13.71 16.17 10.51
C GLY A 27 -13.59 16.81 9.15
N ALA A 28 -12.97 16.13 8.18
CA ALA A 28 -12.82 16.62 6.81
C ALA A 28 -14.00 16.28 5.89
N GLY A 29 -14.92 15.42 6.35
CA GLY A 29 -16.04 14.94 5.52
C GLY A 29 -15.58 14.13 4.31
N LYS A 30 -14.43 13.46 4.40
CA LYS A 30 -13.87 12.67 3.31
C LYS A 30 -14.39 11.23 3.33
N PRO A 31 -14.58 10.59 2.16
CA PRO A 31 -15.05 9.21 2.08
C PRO A 31 -13.92 8.21 2.38
N VAL A 32 -13.37 8.29 3.58
CA VAL A 32 -12.32 7.41 4.08
C VAL A 32 -12.88 6.56 5.21
N HIS A 33 -12.84 5.23 5.03
CA HIS A 33 -13.13 4.27 6.09
C HIS A 33 -11.82 3.77 6.66
N SER A 34 -11.61 3.98 7.95
CA SER A 34 -10.41 3.51 8.65
C SER A 34 -10.66 2.14 9.25
N LEU A 35 -9.78 1.18 8.96
CA LEU A 35 -9.85 -0.19 9.42
C LEU A 35 -8.67 -0.49 10.34
N HIS A 36 -8.96 -0.91 11.58
CA HIS A 36 -7.93 -1.34 12.51
C HIS A 36 -7.60 -2.81 12.26
N ARG A 37 -6.48 -3.08 11.63
CA ARG A 37 -6.10 -4.44 11.23
C ARG A 37 -4.59 -4.55 11.05
N ASP A 38 -4.00 -5.59 11.62
CA ASP A 38 -2.59 -5.90 11.45
C ASP A 38 -2.41 -6.74 10.17
N LEU A 39 -1.96 -6.11 9.10
CA LEU A 39 -1.82 -6.76 7.80
C LEU A 39 -0.67 -7.76 7.73
N PHE A 40 0.24 -7.78 8.70
CA PHE A 40 1.26 -8.83 8.79
C PHE A 40 0.65 -10.16 9.22
N ARG A 41 -0.26 -10.13 10.17
CA ARG A 41 -0.90 -11.32 10.73
C ARG A 41 -2.20 -11.67 10.02
N ASP A 42 -2.89 -10.65 9.55
CA ASP A 42 -4.23 -10.77 8.99
C ASP A 42 -4.35 -9.86 7.76
N PRO A 43 -3.70 -10.22 6.64
CA PRO A 43 -3.77 -9.40 5.43
C PRO A 43 -5.19 -9.35 4.88
N LEU A 44 -5.48 -8.29 4.13
CA LEU A 44 -6.70 -8.25 3.33
C LEU A 44 -6.65 -9.41 2.33
N THR A 45 -7.74 -10.15 2.23
CA THR A 45 -7.82 -11.30 1.33
C THR A 45 -7.88 -10.86 -0.13
N ALA A 46 -7.57 -11.79 -1.05
CA ALA A 46 -7.69 -11.52 -2.48
C ALA A 46 -9.09 -11.03 -2.85
N ASP A 47 -10.14 -11.63 -2.27
CA ASP A 47 -11.52 -11.23 -2.53
C ASP A 47 -11.81 -9.82 -2.03
N GLU A 48 -11.34 -9.47 -0.84
CA GLU A 48 -11.48 -8.13 -0.30
C GLU A 48 -10.78 -7.09 -1.19
N ILE A 49 -9.55 -7.38 -1.61
CA ILE A 49 -8.74 -6.50 -2.47
C ILE A 49 -9.37 -6.33 -3.84
N SER A 50 -9.99 -7.37 -4.38
CA SER A 50 -10.58 -7.35 -5.72
C SER A 50 -11.73 -6.36 -5.89
N ARG A 51 -12.22 -5.80 -4.79
CA ARG A 51 -13.26 -4.76 -4.80
C ARG A 51 -12.71 -3.37 -5.09
N PHE A 52 -11.38 -3.20 -5.10
CA PHE A 52 -10.73 -1.91 -5.26
C PHE A 52 -10.10 -1.77 -6.63
N ASP A 53 -10.01 -0.55 -7.11
CA ASP A 53 -9.36 -0.23 -8.39
C ASP A 53 -7.85 -0.10 -8.24
N CYS A 54 -7.39 0.27 -7.07
CA CYS A 54 -5.97 0.50 -6.80
C CYS A 54 -5.65 0.22 -5.33
N VAL A 55 -4.46 -0.28 -5.10
CA VAL A 55 -3.92 -0.46 -3.74
C VAL A 55 -2.70 0.44 -3.59
N LEU A 56 -2.63 1.14 -2.47
CA LEU A 56 -1.44 1.87 -2.06
C LEU A 56 -0.81 1.14 -0.88
N LEU A 57 0.43 0.71 -1.04
CA LEU A 57 1.23 0.09 0.02
C LEU A 57 2.29 1.08 0.50
N ASP A 58 2.36 1.28 1.79
CA ASP A 58 3.40 2.06 2.46
C ASP A 58 3.81 1.33 3.74
N PRO A 59 4.43 0.14 3.61
CA PRO A 59 4.76 -0.69 4.75
C PRO A 59 6.02 -0.23 5.46
N PRO A 60 6.27 -0.73 6.69
CA PRO A 60 7.55 -0.54 7.35
C PRO A 60 8.69 -1.25 6.61
N ARG A 61 9.92 -1.17 7.15
CA ARG A 61 11.12 -1.74 6.52
C ARG A 61 11.01 -3.22 6.17
N ALA A 62 10.26 -3.98 6.94
CA ALA A 62 10.05 -5.40 6.68
C ALA A 62 9.28 -5.69 5.38
N GLY A 63 8.66 -4.68 4.81
CA GLY A 63 7.84 -4.82 3.61
C GLY A 63 6.44 -5.33 3.91
N ALA A 64 5.80 -5.86 2.88
CA ALA A 64 4.40 -6.29 2.93
C ALA A 64 4.21 -7.68 2.31
N ARG A 65 5.03 -8.66 2.72
CA ARG A 65 5.05 -10.00 2.10
C ARG A 65 3.66 -10.63 2.00
N ASN A 66 2.96 -10.73 3.13
CA ASN A 66 1.68 -11.41 3.17
C ASN A 66 0.61 -10.66 2.36
N GLN A 67 0.63 -9.34 2.44
CA GLN A 67 -0.29 -8.53 1.69
C GLN A 67 0.00 -8.57 0.20
N ALA A 68 1.27 -8.57 -0.20
CA ALA A 68 1.67 -8.71 -1.60
C ALA A 68 1.21 -10.05 -2.18
N ASN A 69 1.26 -11.13 -1.38
CA ASN A 69 0.74 -12.43 -1.80
C ASN A 69 -0.75 -12.38 -2.12
N MET A 70 -1.54 -11.71 -1.28
CA MET A 70 -2.98 -11.57 -1.50
C MET A 70 -3.29 -10.66 -2.70
N ILE A 71 -2.54 -9.59 -2.87
CA ILE A 71 -2.67 -8.71 -4.03
C ILE A 71 -2.38 -9.48 -5.32
N ALA A 72 -1.33 -10.29 -5.32
CA ALA A 72 -0.96 -11.10 -6.50
C ALA A 72 -2.08 -12.06 -6.92
N GLN A 73 -2.87 -12.55 -5.97
CA GLN A 73 -4.00 -13.47 -6.21
C GLN A 73 -5.31 -12.75 -6.51
N SER A 74 -5.37 -11.43 -6.29
CA SER A 74 -6.58 -10.63 -6.51
C SER A 74 -6.74 -10.22 -7.97
N SER A 75 -7.85 -9.56 -8.28
CA SER A 75 -8.10 -8.98 -9.59
C SER A 75 -7.75 -7.49 -9.69
N VAL A 76 -7.20 -6.89 -8.63
CA VAL A 76 -6.81 -5.48 -8.66
C VAL A 76 -5.77 -5.22 -9.74
N ALA A 77 -5.93 -4.13 -10.51
CA ALA A 77 -5.11 -3.88 -11.68
C ALA A 77 -3.92 -2.96 -11.43
N ARG A 78 -3.92 -2.23 -10.33
CA ARG A 78 -2.89 -1.22 -10.03
C ARG A 78 -2.46 -1.28 -8.58
N VAL A 79 -1.15 -1.21 -8.39
CA VAL A 79 -0.54 -1.13 -7.05
C VAL A 79 0.51 -0.03 -7.06
N VAL A 80 0.38 0.91 -6.15
CA VAL A 80 1.43 1.88 -5.85
C VAL A 80 2.13 1.40 -4.58
N TYR A 81 3.44 1.25 -4.64
CA TYR A 81 4.23 0.75 -3.52
C TYR A 81 5.31 1.77 -3.16
N ILE A 82 5.24 2.30 -1.95
CA ILE A 82 6.24 3.22 -1.40
C ILE A 82 7.06 2.42 -0.39
N SER A 83 8.37 2.30 -0.63
CA SER A 83 9.26 1.49 0.19
C SER A 83 10.43 2.30 0.71
N CYS A 84 10.79 2.08 1.97
CA CYS A 84 12.02 2.60 2.56
C CYS A 84 13.16 1.56 2.59
N ASN A 85 12.93 0.35 2.08
CA ASN A 85 13.92 -0.74 2.07
C ASN A 85 13.93 -1.45 0.72
N PRO A 86 14.99 -1.23 -0.12
CA PRO A 86 15.06 -1.86 -1.43
C PRO A 86 15.03 -3.38 -1.42
N GLN A 87 15.53 -4.03 -0.36
CA GLN A 87 15.57 -5.49 -0.28
C GLN A 87 14.18 -6.09 -0.10
N SER A 88 13.40 -5.57 0.84
CA SER A 88 12.03 -6.04 1.04
C SER A 88 11.14 -5.65 -0.13
N TRP A 89 11.37 -4.48 -0.73
CA TRP A 89 10.69 -4.06 -1.95
C TRP A 89 10.93 -5.07 -3.09
N ALA A 90 12.19 -5.45 -3.33
CA ALA A 90 12.53 -6.36 -4.42
C ALA A 90 11.84 -7.73 -4.24
N ARG A 91 11.79 -8.24 -3.01
CA ARG A 91 11.08 -9.48 -2.69
C ARG A 91 9.60 -9.38 -3.00
N ASP A 92 8.96 -8.29 -2.55
CA ASP A 92 7.52 -8.08 -2.75
C ASP A 92 7.20 -7.79 -4.22
N ALA A 93 8.07 -7.02 -4.91
CA ALA A 93 7.95 -6.74 -6.34
C ALA A 93 7.98 -8.02 -7.17
N ARG A 94 8.84 -8.96 -6.80
CA ARG A 94 8.90 -10.27 -7.47
C ARG A 94 7.58 -11.03 -7.31
N ARG A 95 7.00 -10.98 -6.13
CA ARG A 95 5.71 -11.62 -5.88
C ARG A 95 4.59 -11.01 -6.73
N LEU A 96 4.59 -9.69 -6.86
CA LEU A 96 3.63 -9.00 -7.73
C LEU A 96 3.85 -9.39 -9.20
N ALA A 97 5.10 -9.45 -9.64
CA ALA A 97 5.43 -9.90 -10.99
C ALA A 97 4.95 -11.32 -11.27
N ASP A 98 5.13 -12.23 -10.32
CA ASP A 98 4.64 -13.62 -10.43
C ASP A 98 3.11 -13.66 -10.53
N GLY A 99 2.42 -12.66 -9.97
CA GLY A 99 0.97 -12.50 -10.08
C GLY A 99 0.49 -11.82 -11.36
N GLY A 100 1.41 -11.50 -12.28
CA GLY A 100 1.06 -10.90 -13.57
C GLY A 100 1.23 -9.39 -13.65
N PHE A 101 1.69 -8.74 -12.58
CA PHE A 101 1.98 -7.30 -12.63
C PHE A 101 3.28 -7.02 -13.37
N ARG A 102 3.34 -5.89 -14.06
CA ARG A 102 4.57 -5.34 -14.60
C ARG A 102 4.90 -4.04 -13.88
N LEU A 103 6.18 -3.77 -13.72
CA LEU A 103 6.65 -2.50 -13.15
C LEU A 103 6.54 -1.42 -14.23
N ALA A 104 5.58 -0.53 -14.07
CA ALA A 104 5.33 0.54 -15.03
C ALA A 104 6.20 1.77 -14.74
N GLU A 105 6.50 2.02 -13.47
CA GLU A 105 7.26 3.19 -13.06
C GLU A 105 8.00 2.92 -11.76
N LEU A 106 9.23 3.39 -11.67
CA LEU A 106 10.05 3.33 -10.46
C LEU A 106 10.79 4.65 -10.30
N ARG A 107 10.58 5.32 -9.17
CA ARG A 107 11.22 6.60 -8.87
C ARG A 107 11.82 6.60 -7.48
N PRO A 108 13.08 7.02 -7.32
CA PRO A 108 13.58 7.39 -6.00
C PRO A 108 12.87 8.67 -5.57
N VAL A 109 12.38 8.67 -4.33
CA VAL A 109 11.69 9.83 -3.76
C VAL A 109 12.70 10.65 -2.97
N GLY A 110 12.60 11.97 -3.09
CA GLY A 110 13.52 12.94 -2.49
C GLY A 110 13.82 12.68 -1.03
N GLN A 111 15.04 12.95 -0.68
CA GLN A 111 15.63 12.65 0.61
C GLN A 111 16.14 13.91 1.28
N PHE A 112 16.21 13.86 2.59
CA PHE A 112 16.99 14.85 3.31
C PHE A 112 18.47 14.70 2.90
N ARG A 113 19.13 15.82 2.66
CA ARG A 113 20.50 15.91 2.14
C ARG A 113 21.51 15.04 2.89
N TRP A 114 21.26 14.76 4.16
CA TRP A 114 22.15 14.03 5.05
C TRP A 114 21.62 12.63 5.43
N SER A 115 20.52 12.23 4.83
CA SER A 115 19.94 10.92 5.10
C SER A 115 20.53 9.88 4.17
N THR A 116 20.86 8.69 4.71
CA THR A 116 21.23 7.51 3.94
C THR A 116 20.01 6.69 3.49
N HIS A 117 18.81 7.08 3.94
CA HIS A 117 17.59 6.38 3.58
C HIS A 117 17.09 6.83 2.22
N VAL A 118 16.85 5.86 1.34
CA VAL A 118 16.24 6.09 0.04
C VAL A 118 14.84 5.50 0.06
N GLU A 119 13.84 6.31 -0.28
CA GLU A 119 12.50 5.82 -0.53
C GLU A 119 12.31 5.57 -2.02
N LEU A 120 11.63 4.48 -2.33
CA LEU A 120 11.28 4.10 -3.69
C LEU A 120 9.77 4.16 -3.85
N ALA A 121 9.31 4.93 -4.83
CA ALA A 121 7.91 4.91 -5.25
C ALA A 121 7.80 4.12 -6.54
N SER A 122 6.92 3.14 -6.59
CA SER A 122 6.76 2.27 -7.75
C SER A 122 5.30 2.08 -8.10
N LEU A 123 5.05 1.93 -9.39
CA LEU A 123 3.72 1.63 -9.91
C LEU A 123 3.77 0.28 -10.64
N PHE A 124 2.94 -0.63 -10.19
CA PHE A 124 2.72 -1.94 -10.82
C PHE A 124 1.35 -1.96 -11.46
N VAL A 125 1.27 -2.47 -12.66
CA VAL A 125 0.01 -2.57 -13.42
C VAL A 125 -0.13 -3.93 -14.07
N ARG A 126 -1.38 -4.34 -14.27
CA ARG A 126 -1.72 -5.51 -15.09
C ARG A 126 -3.09 -5.30 -15.72
N ASP A 127 -3.32 -6.04 -16.76
CA ASP A 127 -4.60 -5.99 -17.50
C ASP A 127 -5.71 -6.75 -16.77
#